data_072602b8d9893144b3bf01c0ecf94346
#
_entry.id   072602b8d9893144b3bf01c0ecf94346
#
_cell.length_a   1.000
_cell.length_b   1.000
_cell.length_c   1.000
_cell.angle_alpha   90.00
_cell.angle_beta   90.00
_cell.angle_gamma   90.00
#
_symmetry.space_group_name_H-M   'P 1'
#
loop_
_entity.id
_entity.type
_entity.pdbx_description
1 polymer ?
#
loop_
_entity_poly.entity_id
_entity_poly.type
_entity_poly.pdbx_seq_one_letter_code
_entity_poly.pdbx_strand_id
1 'polypeptide(L)'
;GQLNEVAKRKHYPLLIEADGARQRPLKAPADHEPVIAEFVEQVVVCAGLSGLGKPLSGVWVHRPERFGGLSGLEQGELITPEAVSRVIMHPLGGLKGIPAQARRILLLNQADTEELQAQANTIAQQCMQAFHAVIVAALDKSAEDSGTIEDKAAQSEIYAVHEAMGGIVLAAGGATRYGALKQLLLWKGSPLVRHAARAALQAGLSPVVVVTGAGADQVAQALAGLPVRLIHNPDWQAGQSSSLQAGLRGLPPTCGGALFLLADQPRVPATLIRALVSAHSQSLAPIVAPLVDGQRGNPVLFDRCTFEALGQIRGDQGGRQLFSRYAVQYVPWHDREVLLDVDVPEDYARLTGGGEITGE
;
A
#
# COMPACT_ATOMS: atom_id res chain seq x y z
N GLY A 1 -20.25 5.21 25.86
CA GLY A 1 -20.71 4.87 27.14
C GLY A 1 -21.13 3.42 27.34
N GLN A 2 -22.31 3.19 27.92
CA GLN A 2 -22.75 1.86 28.37
C GLN A 2 -22.78 0.79 27.27
N LEU A 3 -23.21 1.12 26.05
CA LEU A 3 -23.21 0.15 24.94
C LEU A 3 -21.79 -0.32 24.57
N ASN A 4 -20.82 0.57 24.59
CA ASN A 4 -19.43 0.20 24.32
C ASN A 4 -18.87 -0.78 25.37
N GLU A 5 -19.19 -0.57 26.64
CA GLU A 5 -18.79 -1.50 27.72
C GLU A 5 -19.44 -2.88 27.57
N VAL A 6 -20.70 -2.92 27.15
CA VAL A 6 -21.40 -4.19 26.87
C VAL A 6 -20.79 -4.90 25.67
N ALA A 7 -20.53 -4.17 24.57
CA ALA A 7 -19.90 -4.71 23.37
C ALA A 7 -18.51 -5.30 23.66
N LYS A 8 -17.66 -4.55 24.36
CA LYS A 8 -16.33 -5.02 24.79
C LYS A 8 -16.41 -6.29 25.63
N ARG A 9 -17.29 -6.33 26.64
CA ARG A 9 -17.47 -7.51 27.51
C ARG A 9 -17.97 -8.75 26.77
N LYS A 10 -18.77 -8.55 25.70
CA LYS A 10 -19.33 -9.62 24.88
C LYS A 10 -18.48 -9.97 23.67
N HIS A 11 -17.39 -9.24 23.42
CA HIS A 11 -16.56 -9.35 22.22
C HIS A 11 -17.34 -9.16 20.91
N TYR A 12 -18.36 -8.28 20.90
CA TYR A 12 -19.10 -7.92 19.71
C TYR A 12 -18.59 -6.59 19.14
N PRO A 13 -18.52 -6.45 17.80
CA PRO A 13 -18.27 -5.14 17.18
C PRO A 13 -19.46 -4.22 17.44
N LEU A 14 -19.17 -2.96 17.75
CA LEU A 14 -20.18 -1.90 17.89
C LEU A 14 -20.09 -0.99 16.66
N LEU A 15 -21.11 -1.02 15.80
CA LEU A 15 -21.24 -0.12 14.67
C LEU A 15 -22.14 1.05 15.05
N ILE A 16 -21.68 2.27 14.73
CA ILE A 16 -22.39 3.51 15.06
C ILE A 16 -22.48 4.33 13.77
N GLU A 17 -23.70 4.63 13.32
CA GLU A 17 -23.93 5.62 12.27
C GLU A 17 -23.79 7.01 12.89
N ALA A 18 -22.79 7.78 12.43
CA ALA A 18 -22.50 9.11 12.95
C ALA A 18 -23.30 10.20 12.24
N ASP A 19 -23.62 9.98 10.96
CA ASP A 19 -24.45 10.88 10.16
C ASP A 19 -24.99 10.19 8.88
N GLY A 20 -26.08 10.72 8.31
CA GLY A 20 -26.71 10.22 7.09
C GLY A 20 -26.55 11.18 5.89
N ALA A 21 -26.56 10.65 4.68
CA ALA A 21 -26.50 11.41 3.41
C ALA A 21 -27.89 11.63 2.75
N ARG A 22 -28.99 11.24 3.40
CA ARG A 22 -30.34 11.28 2.86
C ARG A 22 -30.46 10.62 1.48
N GLN A 23 -29.84 9.44 1.36
CA GLN A 23 -29.80 8.63 0.12
C GLN A 23 -29.13 9.36 -1.08
N ARG A 24 -28.31 10.38 -0.86
CA ARG A 24 -27.47 10.98 -1.90
C ARG A 24 -26.11 10.29 -1.91
N PRO A 25 -25.49 10.15 -3.10
CA PRO A 25 -24.15 9.55 -3.20
C PRO A 25 -23.10 10.36 -2.44
N LEU A 26 -23.21 11.68 -2.43
CA LEU A 26 -22.22 12.57 -1.83
C LEU A 26 -22.86 13.50 -0.78
N LYS A 27 -22.03 14.00 0.14
CA LYS A 27 -22.45 14.97 1.14
C LYS A 27 -21.30 15.88 1.60
N ALA A 28 -21.69 17.04 2.17
CA ALA A 28 -20.83 17.79 3.07
C ALA A 28 -21.48 17.89 4.45
N PRO A 29 -20.74 17.68 5.58
CA PRO A 29 -21.32 17.66 6.91
C PRO A 29 -21.78 19.05 7.36
N ALA A 30 -22.85 19.10 8.16
CA ALA A 30 -23.29 20.32 8.84
C ALA A 30 -22.35 20.65 10.02
N ASP A 31 -22.55 21.83 10.68
CA ASP A 31 -21.69 22.24 11.78
C ASP A 31 -21.74 21.28 12.98
N HIS A 32 -22.92 20.69 13.24
CA HIS A 32 -23.17 19.71 14.30
C HIS A 32 -22.91 18.25 13.89
N GLU A 33 -22.47 17.99 12.65
CA GLU A 33 -22.18 16.66 12.10
C GLU A 33 -20.69 16.54 11.70
N PRO A 34 -20.15 15.31 11.69
CA PRO A 34 -20.66 14.10 12.31
C PRO A 34 -20.50 14.12 13.84
N VAL A 35 -21.29 13.31 14.56
CA VAL A 35 -21.13 13.09 16.01
C VAL A 35 -20.36 11.79 16.21
N ILE A 36 -19.04 11.90 16.35
CA ILE A 36 -18.14 10.75 16.54
C ILE A 36 -17.68 10.72 17.99
N ALA A 37 -17.89 9.57 18.66
CA ALA A 37 -17.47 9.41 20.05
C ALA A 37 -15.93 9.19 20.14
N GLU A 38 -15.28 9.76 21.15
CA GLU A 38 -13.83 9.67 21.33
C GLU A 38 -13.27 8.25 21.49
N PHE A 39 -14.10 7.29 21.96
CA PHE A 39 -13.69 5.90 22.15
C PHE A 39 -13.67 5.07 20.86
N VAL A 40 -14.04 5.66 19.72
CA VAL A 40 -14.08 4.96 18.43
C VAL A 40 -12.68 4.64 17.96
N GLU A 41 -12.45 3.36 17.65
CA GLU A 41 -11.15 2.87 17.20
C GLU A 41 -10.97 3.01 15.67
N GLN A 42 -12.10 3.05 14.94
CA GLN A 42 -12.10 3.09 13.48
C GLN A 42 -13.27 3.94 12.97
N VAL A 43 -12.99 4.80 12.00
CA VAL A 43 -14.00 5.63 11.31
C VAL A 43 -13.97 5.30 9.83
N VAL A 44 -15.15 4.98 9.27
CA VAL A 44 -15.35 4.77 7.84
C VAL A 44 -16.07 5.98 7.27
N VAL A 45 -15.39 6.70 6.36
CA VAL A 45 -15.98 7.78 5.56
C VAL A 45 -16.48 7.19 4.27
N CYS A 46 -17.78 7.39 3.96
CA CYS A 46 -18.38 6.82 2.76
C CYS A 46 -18.64 7.90 1.71
N ALA A 47 -18.31 7.60 0.44
CA ALA A 47 -18.64 8.43 -0.71
C ALA A 47 -19.15 7.55 -1.86
N GLY A 48 -20.30 7.90 -2.44
CA GLY A 48 -20.91 7.20 -3.57
C GLY A 48 -20.39 7.78 -4.90
N LEU A 49 -19.80 6.92 -5.72
CA LEU A 49 -19.19 7.30 -7.00
C LEU A 49 -20.22 7.68 -8.08
N SER A 50 -21.49 7.27 -7.94
CA SER A 50 -22.56 7.62 -8.90
C SER A 50 -22.81 9.13 -9.03
N GLY A 51 -22.28 9.93 -8.09
CA GLY A 51 -22.29 11.39 -8.15
C GLY A 51 -21.23 11.99 -9.09
N LEU A 52 -20.21 11.23 -9.51
CA LEU A 52 -19.17 11.70 -10.44
C LEU A 52 -19.75 11.98 -11.82
N GLY A 53 -19.27 13.04 -12.46
CA GLY A 53 -19.75 13.50 -13.77
C GLY A 53 -21.16 14.09 -13.75
N LYS A 54 -21.80 14.20 -12.57
CA LYS A 54 -23.13 14.82 -12.41
C LYS A 54 -22.99 16.30 -12.00
N PRO A 55 -23.98 17.14 -12.32
CA PRO A 55 -23.94 18.54 -11.90
C PRO A 55 -24.10 18.65 -10.37
N LEU A 56 -23.32 19.54 -9.76
CA LEU A 56 -23.43 19.85 -8.34
C LEU A 56 -24.83 20.39 -8.03
N SER A 57 -25.64 19.58 -7.39
CA SER A 57 -27.04 19.90 -7.06
C SER A 57 -27.54 19.07 -5.89
N GLY A 58 -28.68 19.44 -5.30
CA GLY A 58 -29.33 18.71 -4.22
C GLY A 58 -29.84 17.31 -4.61
N VAL A 59 -29.82 16.96 -5.90
CA VAL A 59 -30.14 15.60 -6.37
C VAL A 59 -29.00 14.63 -6.05
N TRP A 60 -27.76 15.03 -6.26
CA TRP A 60 -26.57 14.17 -6.13
C TRP A 60 -25.78 14.39 -4.85
N VAL A 61 -25.95 15.57 -4.23
CA VAL A 61 -25.16 15.96 -3.05
C VAL A 61 -26.08 16.43 -1.93
N HIS A 62 -25.92 15.87 -0.75
CA HIS A 62 -26.56 16.42 0.44
C HIS A 62 -25.80 17.66 0.89
N ARG A 63 -26.43 18.83 0.87
CA ARG A 63 -25.90 20.19 1.12
C ARG A 63 -24.89 20.63 0.02
N PRO A 64 -25.35 20.81 -1.22
CA PRO A 64 -24.49 21.14 -2.36
C PRO A 64 -23.75 22.46 -2.16
N GLU A 65 -24.32 23.45 -1.48
CA GLU A 65 -23.66 24.75 -1.20
C GLU A 65 -22.41 24.57 -0.35
N ARG A 66 -22.50 23.71 0.69
CA ARG A 66 -21.34 23.39 1.54
C ARG A 66 -20.30 22.57 0.78
N PHE A 67 -20.76 21.61 -0.01
CA PHE A 67 -19.88 20.82 -0.85
C PHE A 67 -19.12 21.72 -1.84
N GLY A 68 -19.81 22.66 -2.49
CA GLY A 68 -19.21 23.66 -3.37
C GLY A 68 -18.14 24.50 -2.67
N GLY A 69 -18.45 25.01 -1.50
CA GLY A 69 -17.50 25.78 -0.68
C GLY A 69 -16.23 25.01 -0.29
N LEU A 70 -16.33 23.67 -0.09
CA LEU A 70 -15.18 22.80 0.24
C LEU A 70 -14.41 22.30 -1.01
N SER A 71 -15.13 22.10 -2.11
CA SER A 71 -14.55 21.57 -3.36
C SER A 71 -14.04 22.67 -4.31
N GLY A 72 -14.55 23.90 -4.16
CA GLY A 72 -14.31 25.00 -5.10
C GLY A 72 -15.20 24.93 -6.36
N LEU A 73 -16.25 24.09 -6.37
CA LEU A 73 -17.21 24.01 -7.48
C LEU A 73 -18.37 24.96 -7.28
N GLU A 74 -18.85 25.57 -8.37
CA GLU A 74 -20.08 26.31 -8.40
C GLU A 74 -21.30 25.39 -8.63
N GLN A 75 -22.49 25.88 -8.29
CA GLN A 75 -23.73 25.15 -8.50
C GLN A 75 -23.91 24.83 -10.00
N GLY A 76 -24.17 23.57 -10.33
CA GLY A 76 -24.35 23.10 -11.71
C GLY A 76 -23.06 22.64 -12.40
N GLU A 77 -21.88 22.95 -11.88
CA GLU A 77 -20.63 22.40 -12.41
C GLU A 77 -20.53 20.89 -12.18
N LEU A 78 -19.79 20.21 -13.06
CA LEU A 78 -19.62 18.76 -12.99
C LEU A 78 -18.72 18.36 -11.82
N ILE A 79 -19.16 17.39 -11.06
CA ILE A 79 -18.42 16.83 -9.92
C ILE A 79 -17.30 15.95 -10.46
N THR A 80 -16.05 16.33 -10.17
CA THR A 80 -14.84 15.60 -10.59
C THR A 80 -14.21 14.79 -9.46
N PRO A 81 -13.37 13.80 -9.77
CA PRO A 81 -12.60 13.06 -8.76
C PRO A 81 -11.79 13.96 -7.81
N GLU A 82 -11.19 15.04 -8.35
CA GLU A 82 -10.40 16.01 -7.57
C GLU A 82 -11.27 16.80 -6.61
N ALA A 83 -12.48 17.19 -7.04
CA ALA A 83 -13.44 17.89 -6.20
C ALA A 83 -13.91 17.00 -5.02
N VAL A 84 -14.21 15.74 -5.31
CA VAL A 84 -14.57 14.74 -4.27
C VAL A 84 -13.41 14.52 -3.31
N SER A 85 -12.18 14.34 -3.81
CA SER A 85 -10.99 14.19 -2.97
C SER A 85 -10.75 15.39 -2.08
N ARG A 86 -10.92 16.63 -2.58
CA ARG A 86 -10.81 17.85 -1.77
C ARG A 86 -11.79 17.86 -0.61
N VAL A 87 -13.07 17.51 -0.85
CA VAL A 87 -14.08 17.45 0.22
C VAL A 87 -13.77 16.35 1.23
N ILE A 88 -13.38 15.16 0.76
CA ILE A 88 -13.04 14.03 1.63
C ILE A 88 -11.85 14.36 2.54
N MET A 89 -10.83 14.99 2.00
CA MET A 89 -9.61 15.34 2.76
C MET A 89 -9.72 16.64 3.55
N HIS A 90 -10.81 17.38 3.40
CA HIS A 90 -10.96 18.68 4.08
C HIS A 90 -11.26 18.49 5.58
N PRO A 91 -10.61 19.30 6.48
CA PRO A 91 -10.87 19.25 7.93
C PRO A 91 -12.32 19.53 8.34
N LEU A 92 -13.07 20.27 7.52
CA LEU A 92 -14.50 20.52 7.69
C LEU A 92 -15.39 19.62 6.79
N GLY A 93 -14.79 18.69 6.07
CA GLY A 93 -15.40 17.70 5.19
C GLY A 93 -15.29 16.29 5.77
N GLY A 94 -14.73 15.37 4.99
CA GLY A 94 -14.61 13.95 5.38
C GLY A 94 -13.74 13.69 6.61
N LEU A 95 -12.77 14.56 6.92
CA LEU A 95 -11.93 14.42 8.12
C LEU A 95 -12.51 15.07 9.37
N LYS A 96 -13.69 15.70 9.28
CA LYS A 96 -14.27 16.44 10.38
C LYS A 96 -14.62 15.56 11.57
N GLY A 97 -14.14 15.96 12.75
CA GLY A 97 -14.49 15.31 14.02
C GLY A 97 -13.92 13.92 14.23
N ILE A 98 -13.04 13.42 13.35
CA ILE A 98 -12.40 12.11 13.50
C ILE A 98 -11.37 12.18 14.64
N PRO A 99 -11.47 11.34 15.69
CA PRO A 99 -10.47 11.29 16.74
C PRO A 99 -9.07 10.97 16.20
N ALA A 100 -8.03 11.62 16.73
CA ALA A 100 -6.66 11.49 16.22
C ALA A 100 -6.14 10.04 16.26
N GLN A 101 -6.56 9.25 17.26
CA GLN A 101 -6.17 7.86 17.46
C GLN A 101 -6.96 6.88 16.58
N ALA A 102 -8.09 7.31 15.99
CA ALA A 102 -8.93 6.41 15.20
C ALA A 102 -8.30 6.08 13.85
N ARG A 103 -8.37 4.81 13.46
CA ARG A 103 -8.03 4.39 12.10
C ARG A 103 -9.05 4.97 11.11
N ARG A 104 -8.58 5.67 10.10
CA ARG A 104 -9.41 6.31 9.07
C ARG A 104 -9.48 5.42 7.83
N ILE A 105 -10.68 5.02 7.44
CA ILE A 105 -10.94 4.25 6.23
C ILE A 105 -11.86 5.06 5.34
N LEU A 106 -11.58 5.10 4.05
CA LEU A 106 -12.47 5.65 3.04
C LEU A 106 -13.13 4.50 2.28
N LEU A 107 -14.44 4.49 2.20
CA LEU A 107 -15.23 3.60 1.35
C LEU A 107 -15.75 4.39 0.14
N LEU A 108 -15.22 4.08 -1.03
CA LEU A 108 -15.72 4.54 -2.33
C LEU A 108 -16.69 3.49 -2.85
N ASN A 109 -17.98 3.72 -2.61
CA ASN A 109 -19.06 2.80 -2.97
C ASN A 109 -19.67 3.16 -4.35
N GLN A 110 -20.47 2.26 -4.92
CA GLN A 110 -21.11 2.42 -6.23
C GLN A 110 -20.11 2.46 -7.39
N ALA A 111 -19.07 1.63 -7.30
CA ALA A 111 -18.08 1.44 -8.37
C ALA A 111 -18.60 0.47 -9.46
N ASP A 112 -19.83 0.69 -9.94
CA ASP A 112 -20.58 -0.28 -10.75
C ASP A 112 -20.06 -0.40 -12.21
N THR A 113 -19.16 0.48 -12.65
CA THR A 113 -18.58 0.48 -13.98
C THR A 113 -17.07 0.62 -13.95
N GLU A 114 -16.38 0.11 -14.98
CA GLU A 114 -14.92 0.25 -15.11
C GLU A 114 -14.48 1.72 -15.09
N GLU A 115 -15.27 2.63 -15.64
CA GLU A 115 -14.98 4.07 -15.60
C GLU A 115 -14.99 4.60 -14.16
N LEU A 116 -16.01 4.26 -13.36
CA LEU A 116 -16.11 4.65 -11.96
C LEU A 116 -14.99 4.00 -11.12
N GLN A 117 -14.59 2.77 -11.42
CA GLN A 117 -13.46 2.12 -10.78
C GLN A 117 -12.14 2.83 -11.10
N ALA A 118 -11.92 3.25 -12.35
CA ALA A 118 -10.75 4.03 -12.74
C ALA A 118 -10.72 5.41 -12.04
N GLN A 119 -11.86 6.09 -11.95
CA GLN A 119 -11.98 7.36 -11.22
C GLN A 119 -11.78 7.17 -9.70
N ALA A 120 -12.28 6.06 -9.14
CA ALA A 120 -12.04 5.70 -7.73
C ALA A 120 -10.55 5.50 -7.43
N ASN A 121 -9.79 4.89 -8.33
CA ASN A 121 -8.34 4.74 -8.17
C ASN A 121 -7.63 6.11 -8.11
N THR A 122 -8.08 7.10 -8.87
CA THR A 122 -7.57 8.47 -8.80
C THR A 122 -7.85 9.11 -7.44
N ILE A 123 -9.08 8.98 -6.94
CA ILE A 123 -9.47 9.46 -5.60
C ILE A 123 -8.65 8.74 -4.52
N ALA A 124 -8.51 7.41 -4.62
CA ALA A 124 -7.76 6.61 -3.67
C ALA A 124 -6.30 7.06 -3.54
N GLN A 125 -5.60 7.25 -4.67
CA GLN A 125 -4.21 7.73 -4.69
C GLN A 125 -4.04 9.07 -3.97
N GLN A 126 -4.99 10.00 -4.14
CA GLN A 126 -4.96 11.29 -3.46
C GLN A 126 -5.28 11.16 -1.98
N CYS A 127 -6.26 10.33 -1.61
CA CYS A 127 -6.75 10.20 -0.25
C CYS A 127 -5.86 9.36 0.67
N MET A 128 -4.97 8.50 0.12
CA MET A 128 -4.04 7.69 0.92
C MET A 128 -3.09 8.50 1.81
N GLN A 129 -2.86 9.78 1.52
CA GLN A 129 -2.09 10.66 2.41
C GLN A 129 -2.82 11.01 3.73
N ALA A 130 -4.15 10.86 3.79
CA ALA A 130 -4.98 11.20 4.94
C ALA A 130 -5.71 9.97 5.55
N PHE A 131 -5.88 8.91 4.77
CA PHE A 131 -6.55 7.68 5.17
C PHE A 131 -5.56 6.51 5.27
N HIS A 132 -5.83 5.58 6.18
CA HIS A 132 -5.02 4.37 6.37
C HIS A 132 -5.38 3.28 5.37
N ALA A 133 -6.62 3.30 4.84
CA ALA A 133 -7.08 2.43 3.78
C ALA A 133 -8.14 3.12 2.94
N VAL A 134 -8.21 2.78 1.65
CA VAL A 134 -9.30 3.15 0.75
C VAL A 134 -9.84 1.88 0.10
N ILE A 135 -11.14 1.64 0.28
CA ILE A 135 -11.84 0.49 -0.28
C ILE A 135 -12.70 0.97 -1.44
N VAL A 136 -12.56 0.34 -2.60
CA VAL A 136 -13.40 0.57 -3.78
C VAL A 136 -14.34 -0.62 -3.94
N ALA A 137 -15.66 -0.37 -3.87
CA ALA A 137 -16.66 -1.43 -3.88
C ALA A 137 -17.95 -1.03 -4.60
N ALA A 138 -18.72 -2.03 -5.03
CA ALA A 138 -20.13 -1.91 -5.32
C ALA A 138 -20.90 -2.74 -4.28
N LEU A 139 -21.45 -2.07 -3.28
CA LEU A 139 -22.29 -2.68 -2.28
C LEU A 139 -23.75 -2.48 -2.71
N ASP A 140 -24.46 -3.58 -2.96
CA ASP A 140 -25.78 -3.56 -3.55
C ASP A 140 -26.82 -2.84 -2.66
N LYS A 141 -27.66 -2.00 -3.29
CA LYS A 141 -28.79 -1.33 -2.68
C LYS A 141 -30.06 -2.17 -2.68
N SER A 142 -30.15 -3.21 -3.53
CA SER A 142 -31.35 -4.08 -3.65
C SER A 142 -31.58 -4.94 -2.42
N ALA A 143 -30.65 -4.91 -1.49
CA ALA A 143 -30.67 -5.68 -0.25
C ALA A 143 -31.72 -5.25 0.79
N GLU A 144 -32.54 -4.21 0.53
CA GLU A 144 -33.54 -3.79 1.48
C GLU A 144 -34.82 -4.69 1.51
N ASP A 145 -35.08 -5.50 0.45
CA ASP A 145 -36.36 -6.16 0.29
C ASP A 145 -36.44 -7.69 0.21
N SER A 146 -35.34 -8.42 0.01
CA SER A 146 -35.41 -9.89 -0.01
C SER A 146 -34.04 -10.58 0.06
N GLY A 147 -33.86 -11.46 1.01
CA GLY A 147 -32.72 -12.35 1.08
C GLY A 147 -32.03 -12.43 2.45
N THR A 148 -31.32 -13.52 2.69
CA THR A 148 -30.48 -13.72 3.87
C THR A 148 -29.24 -12.81 3.82
N ILE A 149 -28.54 -12.62 4.95
CA ILE A 149 -27.26 -11.87 5.00
C ILE A 149 -26.24 -12.49 4.05
N GLU A 150 -26.31 -13.81 3.83
CA GLU A 150 -25.41 -14.55 2.92
C GLU A 150 -25.68 -14.23 1.44
N ASP A 151 -26.96 -14.10 1.04
CA ASP A 151 -27.34 -13.70 -0.33
C ASP A 151 -26.89 -12.26 -0.63
N LYS A 152 -26.94 -11.39 0.38
CA LYS A 152 -26.51 -9.97 0.28
C LYS A 152 -25.00 -9.84 0.18
N ALA A 153 -24.23 -10.67 0.88
CA ALA A 153 -22.78 -10.72 0.78
C ALA A 153 -22.32 -11.22 -0.59
N ALA A 154 -23.08 -12.11 -1.22
CA ALA A 154 -22.77 -12.67 -2.54
C ALA A 154 -22.96 -11.66 -3.71
N GLN A 155 -23.65 -10.54 -3.49
CA GLN A 155 -23.88 -9.49 -4.49
C GLN A 155 -23.00 -8.25 -4.31
N SER A 156 -22.21 -8.22 -3.23
CA SER A 156 -21.32 -7.10 -2.93
C SER A 156 -19.91 -7.41 -3.45
N GLU A 157 -19.37 -6.56 -4.30
CA GLU A 157 -18.05 -6.73 -4.87
C GLU A 157 -17.06 -5.68 -4.35
N ILE A 158 -15.89 -6.12 -3.91
CA ILE A 158 -14.75 -5.26 -3.60
C ILE A 158 -13.79 -5.34 -4.79
N TYR A 159 -13.58 -4.21 -5.45
CA TYR A 159 -12.74 -4.11 -6.65
C TYR A 159 -11.30 -3.78 -6.33
N ALA A 160 -11.06 -3.00 -5.27
CA ALA A 160 -9.71 -2.68 -4.84
C ALA A 160 -9.66 -2.32 -3.35
N VAL A 161 -8.53 -2.63 -2.71
CA VAL A 161 -8.17 -2.11 -1.38
C VAL A 161 -6.79 -1.50 -1.46
N HIS A 162 -6.71 -0.18 -1.26
CA HIS A 162 -5.47 0.56 -1.19
C HIS A 162 -5.08 0.75 0.27
N GLU A 163 -3.89 0.29 0.63
CA GLU A 163 -3.30 0.44 1.97
C GLU A 163 -1.84 0.87 1.87
N ALA A 164 -1.31 1.39 2.97
CA ALA A 164 0.12 1.70 3.02
C ALA A 164 0.94 0.41 2.90
N MET A 165 1.85 0.36 1.92
CA MET A 165 2.78 -0.73 1.71
C MET A 165 4.15 -0.36 2.25
N GLY A 166 4.70 -1.20 3.13
CA GLY A 166 6.07 -1.03 3.62
C GLY A 166 7.10 -1.50 2.58
N GLY A 167 8.22 -0.78 2.47
CA GLY A 167 9.39 -1.24 1.71
C GLY A 167 10.42 -1.83 2.67
N ILE A 168 10.91 -3.03 2.40
CA ILE A 168 11.99 -3.65 3.17
C ILE A 168 13.16 -3.92 2.23
N VAL A 169 14.25 -3.15 2.39
CA VAL A 169 15.48 -3.35 1.64
C VAL A 169 16.41 -4.24 2.46
N LEU A 170 16.73 -5.42 1.95
CA LEU A 170 17.64 -6.35 2.59
C LEU A 170 19.09 -6.01 2.22
N ALA A 171 19.86 -5.47 3.18
CA ALA A 171 21.23 -5.00 3.02
C ALA A 171 22.16 -5.54 4.12
N ALA A 172 21.82 -6.67 4.75
CA ALA A 172 22.54 -7.24 5.88
C ALA A 172 23.68 -8.19 5.46
N GLY A 173 23.79 -8.55 4.16
CA GLY A 173 24.73 -9.53 3.64
C GLY A 173 26.21 -9.18 3.89
N GLY A 174 26.99 -10.19 4.24
CA GLY A 174 28.45 -10.08 4.40
C GLY A 174 29.23 -10.24 3.08
N ALA A 175 30.52 -9.95 3.11
CA ALA A 175 31.44 -9.91 1.97
C ALA A 175 31.97 -11.29 1.51
N THR A 176 31.26 -12.39 1.74
CA THR A 176 31.81 -13.75 1.68
C THR A 176 32.29 -14.21 0.31
N ARG A 177 31.69 -13.74 -0.79
CA ARG A 177 32.08 -14.14 -2.16
C ARG A 177 32.78 -13.04 -2.94
N TYR A 178 32.41 -11.79 -2.70
CA TYR A 178 32.91 -10.63 -3.45
C TYR A 178 34.20 -10.04 -2.82
N GLY A 179 34.52 -10.35 -1.55
CA GLY A 179 35.65 -9.75 -0.81
C GLY A 179 35.35 -8.31 -0.29
N ALA A 180 34.22 -7.72 -0.65
CA ALA A 180 33.77 -6.41 -0.22
C ALA A 180 32.27 -6.42 0.03
N LEU A 181 31.76 -5.43 0.77
CA LEU A 181 30.34 -5.26 1.00
C LEU A 181 29.63 -4.85 -0.30
N LYS A 182 29.09 -5.82 -1.04
CA LYS A 182 28.49 -5.62 -2.37
C LYS A 182 27.42 -4.52 -2.41
N GLN A 183 26.65 -4.37 -1.35
CA GLN A 183 25.63 -3.33 -1.22
C GLN A 183 26.19 -1.89 -1.22
N LEU A 184 27.50 -1.74 -1.03
CA LEU A 184 28.22 -0.46 -1.06
C LEU A 184 28.96 -0.19 -2.39
N LEU A 185 28.99 -1.14 -3.32
CA LEU A 185 29.53 -0.95 -4.66
C LEU A 185 28.83 0.23 -5.35
N LEU A 186 29.59 1.01 -6.13
CA LEU A 186 29.08 2.21 -6.76
C LEU A 186 28.52 1.91 -8.16
N TRP A 187 27.31 2.32 -8.40
CA TRP A 187 26.69 2.35 -9.73
C TRP A 187 26.15 3.75 -9.99
N LYS A 188 26.48 4.33 -11.15
CA LYS A 188 26.08 5.72 -11.49
C LYS A 188 26.35 6.72 -10.35
N GLY A 189 27.52 6.58 -9.72
CA GLY A 189 28.00 7.47 -8.64
C GLY A 189 27.32 7.29 -7.28
N SER A 190 26.51 6.26 -7.07
CA SER A 190 25.82 6.00 -5.79
C SER A 190 25.93 4.53 -5.39
N PRO A 191 25.98 4.20 -4.08
CA PRO A 191 25.98 2.82 -3.60
C PRO A 191 24.73 2.04 -4.03
N LEU A 192 24.86 0.72 -4.30
CA LEU A 192 23.74 -0.12 -4.75
C LEU A 192 22.54 -0.06 -3.80
N VAL A 193 22.78 -0.13 -2.49
CA VAL A 193 21.72 -0.03 -1.46
C VAL A 193 20.93 1.28 -1.57
N ARG A 194 21.59 2.37 -1.95
CA ARG A 194 20.94 3.67 -2.13
C ARG A 194 20.01 3.69 -3.33
N HIS A 195 20.33 2.96 -4.40
CA HIS A 195 19.44 2.80 -5.56
C HIS A 195 18.18 2.05 -5.17
N ALA A 196 18.29 0.92 -4.48
CA ALA A 196 17.13 0.15 -4.01
C ALA A 196 16.24 0.97 -3.06
N ALA A 197 16.85 1.67 -2.10
CA ALA A 197 16.10 2.53 -1.18
C ALA A 197 15.38 3.70 -1.89
N ARG A 198 16.06 4.35 -2.86
CA ARG A 198 15.44 5.41 -3.68
C ARG A 198 14.27 4.89 -4.53
N ALA A 199 14.40 3.72 -5.15
CA ALA A 199 13.34 3.12 -5.94
C ALA A 199 12.09 2.86 -5.06
N ALA A 200 12.30 2.33 -3.84
CA ALA A 200 11.23 2.12 -2.86
C ALA A 200 10.51 3.44 -2.47
N LEU A 201 11.29 4.48 -2.15
CA LEU A 201 10.75 5.81 -1.80
C LEU A 201 10.01 6.46 -2.97
N GLN A 202 10.59 6.41 -4.17
CA GLN A 202 9.99 6.96 -5.39
C GLN A 202 8.70 6.22 -5.82
N ALA A 203 8.58 4.96 -5.42
CA ALA A 203 7.37 4.18 -5.65
C ALA A 203 6.24 4.52 -4.65
N GLY A 204 6.53 5.29 -3.59
CA GLY A 204 5.55 5.66 -2.56
C GLY A 204 5.45 4.65 -1.42
N LEU A 205 6.39 3.72 -1.29
CA LEU A 205 6.39 2.81 -0.14
C LEU A 205 6.65 3.59 1.16
N SER A 206 5.89 3.30 2.20
CA SER A 206 6.00 3.98 3.50
C SER A 206 5.55 3.08 4.66
N PRO A 207 6.42 2.89 5.68
CA PRO A 207 7.81 3.33 5.73
C PRO A 207 8.72 2.50 4.82
N VAL A 208 9.89 3.05 4.49
CA VAL A 208 11.00 2.27 3.92
C VAL A 208 11.96 1.91 5.04
N VAL A 209 12.11 0.61 5.26
CA VAL A 209 13.01 0.01 6.24
C VAL A 209 14.21 -0.57 5.50
N VAL A 210 15.42 -0.27 5.94
CA VAL A 210 16.63 -0.92 5.43
C VAL A 210 17.23 -1.77 6.54
N VAL A 211 17.32 -3.07 6.29
CA VAL A 211 17.89 -4.03 7.25
C VAL A 211 19.39 -4.13 7.03
N THR A 212 20.16 -3.75 8.06
CA THR A 212 21.63 -3.79 8.06
C THR A 212 22.14 -4.98 8.88
N GLY A 213 23.37 -5.43 8.58
CA GLY A 213 24.07 -6.48 9.31
C GLY A 213 25.55 -6.21 9.24
N ALA A 214 26.29 -6.91 8.38
CA ALA A 214 27.70 -6.60 8.13
C ALA A 214 27.87 -5.17 7.60
N GLY A 215 28.80 -4.40 8.17
CA GLY A 215 29.09 -3.02 7.76
C GLY A 215 27.92 -2.05 8.00
N ALA A 216 27.17 -2.21 9.07
CA ALA A 216 25.98 -1.41 9.38
C ALA A 216 26.24 0.11 9.32
N ASP A 217 27.35 0.59 9.88
CA ASP A 217 27.71 2.02 9.89
C ASP A 217 27.98 2.56 8.48
N GLN A 218 28.66 1.76 7.64
CA GLN A 218 28.94 2.15 6.26
C GLN A 218 27.64 2.19 5.42
N VAL A 219 26.73 1.24 5.64
CA VAL A 219 25.41 1.24 5.00
C VAL A 219 24.59 2.44 5.48
N ALA A 220 24.63 2.78 6.78
CA ALA A 220 23.96 3.95 7.32
C ALA A 220 24.48 5.25 6.68
N GLN A 221 25.82 5.38 6.54
CA GLN A 221 26.43 6.52 5.87
C GLN A 221 26.03 6.62 4.39
N ALA A 222 25.98 5.48 3.67
CA ALA A 222 25.53 5.41 2.27
C ALA A 222 24.10 5.88 2.07
N LEU A 223 23.26 5.77 3.09
CA LEU A 223 21.84 6.16 3.08
C LEU A 223 21.58 7.53 3.69
N ALA A 224 22.59 8.24 4.15
CA ALA A 224 22.43 9.55 4.77
C ALA A 224 21.59 10.51 3.90
N GLY A 225 20.65 11.23 4.53
CA GLY A 225 19.72 12.17 3.86
C GLY A 225 18.52 11.52 3.15
N LEU A 226 18.38 10.19 3.18
CA LEU A 226 17.13 9.54 2.73
C LEU A 226 16.19 9.32 3.93
N PRO A 227 14.86 9.50 3.76
CA PRO A 227 13.87 9.27 4.80
C PRO A 227 13.59 7.77 4.97
N VAL A 228 14.61 7.00 5.34
CA VAL A 228 14.54 5.55 5.58
C VAL A 228 14.77 5.24 7.06
N ARG A 229 14.19 4.14 7.51
CA ARG A 229 14.39 3.61 8.86
C ARG A 229 15.41 2.50 8.82
N LEU A 230 16.50 2.61 9.59
CA LEU A 230 17.52 1.57 9.68
C LEU A 230 17.18 0.59 10.80
N ILE A 231 17.26 -0.70 10.50
CA ILE A 231 17.09 -1.79 11.47
C ILE A 231 18.34 -2.67 11.42
N HIS A 232 19.09 -2.70 12.52
CA HIS A 232 20.24 -3.60 12.62
C HIS A 232 19.76 -5.02 12.97
N ASN A 233 20.21 -6.00 12.18
CA ASN A 233 20.03 -7.42 12.45
C ASN A 233 21.33 -8.01 12.98
N PRO A 234 21.48 -8.28 14.29
CA PRO A 234 22.68 -8.88 14.84
C PRO A 234 22.87 -10.34 14.38
N ASP A 235 21.75 -11.01 14.05
CA ASP A 235 21.73 -12.42 13.66
C ASP A 235 21.85 -12.64 12.15
N TRP A 236 22.40 -11.66 11.40
CA TRP A 236 22.44 -11.71 9.94
C TRP A 236 23.15 -12.95 9.38
N GLN A 237 24.10 -13.55 10.14
CA GLN A 237 24.80 -14.78 9.77
C GLN A 237 23.91 -16.04 9.82
N ALA A 238 22.76 -15.96 10.51
CA ALA A 238 21.80 -17.08 10.58
C ALA A 238 20.98 -17.26 9.28
N GLY A 239 21.28 -16.46 8.25
CA GLY A 239 20.66 -16.54 6.94
C GLY A 239 19.63 -15.43 6.66
N GLN A 240 19.16 -15.39 5.41
CA GLN A 240 18.28 -14.33 4.91
C GLN A 240 16.97 -14.18 5.72
N SER A 241 16.44 -15.28 6.28
CA SER A 241 15.21 -15.27 7.07
C SER A 241 15.29 -14.36 8.29
N SER A 242 16.44 -14.27 8.96
CA SER A 242 16.63 -13.40 10.12
C SER A 242 16.49 -11.91 9.74
N SER A 243 17.01 -11.52 8.58
CA SER A 243 16.92 -10.15 8.05
C SER A 243 15.49 -9.83 7.59
N LEU A 244 14.79 -10.78 6.97
CA LEU A 244 13.41 -10.66 6.59
C LEU A 244 12.52 -10.38 7.82
N GLN A 245 12.70 -11.16 8.89
CA GLN A 245 11.98 -10.99 10.15
C GLN A 245 12.31 -9.65 10.84
N ALA A 246 13.58 -9.24 10.83
CA ALA A 246 13.99 -7.95 11.37
C ALA A 246 13.28 -6.80 10.64
N GLY A 247 13.20 -6.86 9.31
CA GLY A 247 12.49 -5.89 8.48
C GLY A 247 10.99 -5.83 8.80
N LEU A 248 10.32 -6.98 8.92
CA LEU A 248 8.90 -7.05 9.27
C LEU A 248 8.60 -6.41 10.64
N ARG A 249 9.45 -6.67 11.65
CA ARG A 249 9.31 -6.03 12.97
C ARG A 249 9.46 -4.51 12.93
N GLY A 250 10.13 -3.97 11.90
CA GLY A 250 10.29 -2.54 11.68
C GLY A 250 9.07 -1.85 11.08
N LEU A 251 8.09 -2.59 10.58
CA LEU A 251 6.88 -2.04 10.00
C LEU A 251 5.82 -1.77 11.07
N PRO A 252 5.04 -0.67 10.93
CA PRO A 252 3.91 -0.41 11.81
C PRO A 252 2.76 -1.41 11.56
N PRO A 253 1.92 -1.64 12.57
CA PRO A 253 0.76 -2.51 12.44
C PRO A 253 -0.25 -2.07 11.37
N THR A 254 -0.16 -0.86 10.88
CA THR A 254 -1.07 -0.27 9.88
C THR A 254 -0.69 -0.58 8.44
N CYS A 255 0.51 -1.15 8.17
CA CYS A 255 0.86 -1.56 6.81
C CYS A 255 -0.01 -2.75 6.36
N GLY A 256 -0.64 -2.65 5.19
CA GLY A 256 -1.41 -3.73 4.57
C GLY A 256 -0.52 -4.83 3.98
N GLY A 257 0.73 -4.52 3.66
CA GLY A 257 1.70 -5.48 3.13
C GLY A 257 3.13 -4.95 3.17
N ALA A 258 4.07 -5.78 2.72
CA ALA A 258 5.49 -5.46 2.65
C ALA A 258 6.09 -5.90 1.31
N LEU A 259 6.83 -5.01 0.68
CA LEU A 259 7.58 -5.28 -0.53
C LEU A 259 9.05 -5.43 -0.19
N PHE A 260 9.61 -6.61 -0.49
CA PHE A 260 10.99 -6.95 -0.22
C PHE A 260 11.87 -6.68 -1.44
N LEU A 261 12.84 -5.78 -1.25
CA LEU A 261 13.86 -5.45 -2.25
C LEU A 261 15.22 -5.99 -1.79
N LEU A 262 16.06 -6.35 -2.76
CA LEU A 262 17.45 -6.73 -2.52
C LEU A 262 18.36 -5.54 -2.82
N ALA A 263 19.33 -5.29 -1.93
CA ALA A 263 20.26 -4.16 -2.10
C ALA A 263 21.22 -4.35 -3.28
N ASP A 264 21.39 -5.58 -3.78
CA ASP A 264 22.24 -5.97 -4.90
C ASP A 264 21.50 -6.02 -6.25
N GLN A 265 20.23 -5.60 -6.30
CA GLN A 265 19.41 -5.45 -7.53
C GLN A 265 19.13 -3.96 -7.84
N PRO A 266 20.11 -3.16 -8.21
CA PRO A 266 19.96 -1.71 -8.36
C PRO A 266 19.11 -1.29 -9.56
N ARG A 267 18.82 -2.20 -10.49
CA ARG A 267 18.05 -1.93 -11.72
C ARG A 267 16.55 -2.09 -11.55
N VAL A 268 16.07 -2.42 -10.36
CA VAL A 268 14.63 -2.46 -10.06
C VAL A 268 14.07 -1.03 -10.10
N PRO A 269 13.19 -0.70 -11.07
CA PRO A 269 12.64 0.65 -11.20
C PRO A 269 11.43 0.86 -10.29
N ALA A 270 11.18 2.10 -9.89
CA ALA A 270 9.97 2.46 -9.13
C ALA A 270 8.66 2.13 -9.86
N THR A 271 8.67 2.08 -11.18
CA THR A 271 7.52 1.70 -12.02
C THR A 271 7.11 0.25 -11.80
N LEU A 272 8.06 -0.68 -11.70
CA LEU A 272 7.78 -2.07 -11.36
C LEU A 272 7.18 -2.20 -9.96
N ILE A 273 7.76 -1.50 -8.99
CA ILE A 273 7.25 -1.50 -7.61
C ILE A 273 5.80 -1.03 -7.56
N ARG A 274 5.48 0.07 -8.26
CA ARG A 274 4.10 0.58 -8.37
C ARG A 274 3.16 -0.41 -9.06
N ALA A 275 3.62 -1.10 -10.10
CA ALA A 275 2.82 -2.12 -10.79
C ALA A 275 2.46 -3.28 -9.85
N LEU A 276 3.40 -3.73 -9.01
CA LEU A 276 3.15 -4.79 -8.02
C LEU A 276 2.15 -4.33 -6.95
N VAL A 277 2.28 -3.11 -6.44
CA VAL A 277 1.34 -2.53 -5.47
C VAL A 277 -0.06 -2.38 -6.08
N SER A 278 -0.15 -1.91 -7.33
CA SER A 278 -1.43 -1.79 -8.04
C SER A 278 -2.09 -3.16 -8.29
N ALA A 279 -1.31 -4.17 -8.70
CA ALA A 279 -1.82 -5.52 -8.87
C ALA A 279 -2.31 -6.12 -7.54
N HIS A 280 -1.61 -5.86 -6.43
CA HIS A 280 -2.05 -6.28 -5.10
C HIS A 280 -3.36 -5.62 -4.71
N SER A 281 -3.49 -4.30 -4.87
CA SER A 281 -4.70 -3.59 -4.46
C SER A 281 -5.96 -4.09 -5.16
N GLN A 282 -5.84 -4.60 -6.40
CA GLN A 282 -6.95 -5.13 -7.20
C GLN A 282 -7.21 -6.62 -6.96
N SER A 283 -6.15 -7.44 -6.82
CA SER A 283 -6.29 -8.88 -6.67
C SER A 283 -6.44 -9.34 -5.24
N LEU A 284 -5.96 -8.54 -4.27
CA LEU A 284 -5.80 -8.90 -2.85
C LEU A 284 -5.03 -10.22 -2.67
N ALA A 285 -4.17 -10.56 -3.64
CA ALA A 285 -3.40 -11.78 -3.61
C ALA A 285 -2.38 -11.77 -2.46
N PRO A 286 -2.25 -12.86 -1.68
CA PRO A 286 -1.28 -12.95 -0.59
C PRO A 286 0.16 -12.68 -1.00
N ILE A 287 0.51 -12.98 -2.27
CA ILE A 287 1.85 -12.74 -2.82
C ILE A 287 1.69 -12.13 -4.23
N VAL A 288 2.46 -11.08 -4.51
CA VAL A 288 2.57 -10.51 -5.86
C VAL A 288 4.04 -10.44 -6.26
N ALA A 289 4.37 -10.95 -7.45
CA ALA A 289 5.75 -11.02 -7.94
C ALA A 289 5.83 -10.70 -9.44
N PRO A 290 6.96 -10.13 -9.93
CA PRO A 290 7.15 -9.95 -11.35
C PRO A 290 7.45 -11.27 -12.05
N LEU A 291 6.98 -11.40 -13.29
CA LEU A 291 7.27 -12.50 -14.19
C LEU A 291 7.94 -11.95 -15.44
N VAL A 292 9.22 -12.29 -15.66
CA VAL A 292 10.04 -11.82 -16.77
C VAL A 292 10.40 -13.04 -17.62
N ASP A 293 9.91 -13.13 -18.85
CA ASP A 293 10.13 -14.26 -19.77
C ASP A 293 9.91 -15.63 -19.10
N GLY A 294 8.84 -15.75 -18.29
CA GLY A 294 8.51 -16.97 -17.55
C GLY A 294 9.36 -17.21 -16.29
N GLN A 295 10.35 -16.36 -16.01
CA GLN A 295 11.16 -16.41 -14.80
C GLN A 295 10.61 -15.44 -13.74
N ARG A 296 10.41 -15.94 -12.52
CA ARG A 296 10.04 -15.11 -11.38
C ARG A 296 11.21 -14.26 -10.92
N GLY A 297 10.97 -12.96 -10.76
CA GLY A 297 11.95 -11.98 -10.26
C GLY A 297 11.64 -11.47 -8.85
N ASN A 298 12.46 -10.51 -8.44
CA ASN A 298 12.22 -9.59 -7.32
C ASN A 298 11.92 -8.19 -7.89
N PRO A 299 11.36 -7.29 -7.10
CA PRO A 299 10.95 -7.45 -5.70
C PRO A 299 9.66 -8.25 -5.55
N VAL A 300 9.42 -8.79 -4.37
CA VAL A 300 8.18 -9.53 -4.06
C VAL A 300 7.38 -8.80 -3.00
N LEU A 301 6.10 -8.61 -3.26
CA LEU A 301 5.14 -8.08 -2.31
C LEU A 301 4.47 -9.24 -1.57
N PHE A 302 4.40 -9.13 -0.27
CA PHE A 302 3.69 -10.03 0.63
C PHE A 302 2.60 -9.25 1.36
N ASP A 303 1.36 -9.70 1.24
CA ASP A 303 0.22 -9.20 2.02
C ASP A 303 0.42 -9.49 3.51
N ARG A 304 -0.19 -8.69 4.37
CA ARG A 304 -0.15 -8.85 5.83
C ARG A 304 -0.57 -10.24 6.29
N CYS A 305 -1.53 -10.90 5.62
CA CYS A 305 -1.98 -12.24 5.98
C CYS A 305 -0.85 -13.28 5.95
N THR A 306 0.26 -12.99 5.25
CA THR A 306 1.44 -13.86 5.17
C THR A 306 2.50 -13.59 6.25
N PHE A 307 2.39 -12.48 7.01
CA PHE A 307 3.46 -12.03 7.93
C PHE A 307 3.77 -13.03 9.04
N GLU A 308 2.76 -13.69 9.58
CA GLU A 308 2.96 -14.75 10.57
C GLU A 308 3.79 -15.91 10.00
N ALA A 309 3.44 -16.36 8.79
CA ALA A 309 4.17 -17.42 8.11
C ALA A 309 5.60 -16.99 7.73
N LEU A 310 5.79 -15.74 7.28
CA LEU A 310 7.13 -15.17 7.05
C LEU A 310 7.96 -15.14 8.33
N GLY A 311 7.35 -14.86 9.48
CA GLY A 311 7.99 -14.88 10.79
C GLY A 311 8.46 -16.25 11.25
N GLN A 312 7.93 -17.33 10.68
CA GLN A 312 8.28 -18.70 11.01
C GLN A 312 9.38 -19.31 10.11
N ILE A 313 9.75 -18.63 8.99
CA ILE A 313 10.80 -19.11 8.08
C ILE A 313 12.15 -19.15 8.81
N ARG A 314 13.00 -20.14 8.46
CA ARG A 314 14.36 -20.29 9.01
C ARG A 314 15.37 -20.53 7.87
N GLY A 315 16.64 -20.11 8.10
CA GLY A 315 17.76 -20.33 7.20
C GLY A 315 17.75 -19.39 5.97
N ASP A 316 18.39 -19.82 4.88
CA ASP A 316 18.65 -18.99 3.69
C ASP A 316 17.54 -18.99 2.63
N GLN A 317 16.44 -19.68 2.87
CA GLN A 317 15.42 -19.88 1.82
C GLN A 317 14.52 -18.65 1.57
N GLY A 318 14.58 -17.65 2.43
CA GLY A 318 13.80 -16.42 2.28
C GLY A 318 12.29 -16.69 2.14
N GLY A 319 11.56 -15.73 1.56
CA GLY A 319 10.11 -15.84 1.34
C GLY A 319 9.68 -16.87 0.27
N ARG A 320 10.63 -17.52 -0.43
CA ARG A 320 10.33 -18.48 -1.51
C ARG A 320 9.48 -19.66 -1.07
N GLN A 321 9.58 -20.09 0.18
CA GLN A 321 8.79 -21.20 0.74
C GLN A 321 7.27 -20.93 0.71
N LEU A 322 6.86 -19.67 0.75
CA LEU A 322 5.44 -19.33 0.81
C LEU A 322 4.73 -19.44 -0.55
N PHE A 323 5.48 -19.46 -1.66
CA PHE A 323 4.90 -19.55 -3.00
C PHE A 323 4.14 -20.85 -3.28
N SER A 324 4.45 -21.93 -2.57
CA SER A 324 3.70 -23.19 -2.64
C SER A 324 2.49 -23.25 -1.70
N ARG A 325 2.39 -22.31 -0.75
CA ARG A 325 1.37 -22.30 0.30
C ARG A 325 0.28 -21.24 0.09
N TYR A 326 0.58 -20.20 -0.69
CA TYR A 326 -0.31 -19.06 -0.90
C TYR A 326 -0.52 -18.82 -2.40
N ALA A 327 -1.68 -18.26 -2.75
CA ALA A 327 -1.93 -17.79 -4.10
C ALA A 327 -0.95 -16.68 -4.49
N VAL A 328 -0.50 -16.72 -5.74
CA VAL A 328 0.45 -15.76 -6.28
C VAL A 328 -0.14 -15.06 -7.50
N GLN A 329 -0.18 -13.75 -7.46
CA GLN A 329 -0.45 -12.91 -8.63
C GLN A 329 0.87 -12.57 -9.31
N TYR A 330 1.04 -12.96 -10.55
CA TYR A 330 2.19 -12.59 -11.35
C TYR A 330 1.91 -11.35 -12.18
N VAL A 331 2.85 -10.40 -12.18
CA VAL A 331 2.82 -9.19 -13.00
C VAL A 331 3.83 -9.37 -14.15
N PRO A 332 3.37 -9.47 -15.41
CA PRO A 332 4.26 -9.54 -16.55
C PRO A 332 5.15 -8.30 -16.62
N TRP A 333 6.46 -8.54 -16.81
CA TRP A 333 7.45 -7.47 -16.94
C TRP A 333 8.43 -7.79 -18.05
N HIS A 334 8.69 -6.82 -18.93
CA HIS A 334 9.44 -7.09 -20.17
C HIS A 334 10.93 -6.77 -20.07
N ASP A 335 11.35 -6.00 -19.04
CA ASP A 335 12.74 -5.62 -18.85
C ASP A 335 13.48 -6.68 -18.03
N ARG A 336 14.40 -7.42 -18.70
CA ARG A 336 15.22 -8.46 -18.08
C ARG A 336 16.26 -7.92 -17.10
N GLU A 337 16.58 -6.64 -17.18
CA GLU A 337 17.55 -5.98 -16.33
C GLU A 337 17.21 -6.04 -14.84
N VAL A 338 15.90 -6.19 -14.52
CA VAL A 338 15.43 -6.34 -13.13
C VAL A 338 15.85 -7.68 -12.49
N LEU A 339 16.27 -8.66 -13.30
CA LEU A 339 16.76 -9.96 -12.84
C LEU A 339 18.25 -9.97 -12.51
N LEU A 340 18.96 -8.85 -12.75
CA LEU A 340 20.41 -8.78 -12.52
C LEU A 340 20.71 -8.64 -11.03
N ASP A 341 21.25 -9.72 -10.44
CA ASP A 341 21.86 -9.73 -9.11
C ASP A 341 23.37 -9.47 -9.23
N VAL A 342 23.92 -8.64 -8.38
CA VAL A 342 25.37 -8.42 -8.29
C VAL A 342 25.96 -9.36 -7.25
N ASP A 343 26.27 -10.60 -7.64
CA ASP A 343 26.80 -11.63 -6.74
C ASP A 343 28.31 -11.85 -6.88
N VAL A 344 28.82 -11.69 -8.10
CA VAL A 344 30.26 -11.88 -8.44
C VAL A 344 30.79 -10.65 -9.21
N PRO A 345 32.11 -10.46 -9.33
CA PRO A 345 32.71 -9.33 -10.05
C PRO A 345 32.25 -9.18 -11.50
N GLU A 346 31.94 -10.28 -12.18
CA GLU A 346 31.45 -10.33 -13.54
C GLU A 346 30.06 -9.67 -13.66
N ASP A 347 29.17 -9.86 -12.67
CA ASP A 347 27.86 -9.22 -12.64
C ASP A 347 28.00 -7.70 -12.48
N TYR A 348 28.96 -7.28 -11.66
CA TYR A 348 29.24 -5.86 -11.50
C TYR A 348 29.83 -5.23 -12.79
N ALA A 349 30.68 -5.95 -13.50
CA ALA A 349 31.18 -5.52 -14.80
C ALA A 349 30.01 -5.36 -15.81
N ARG A 350 29.07 -6.31 -15.84
CA ARG A 350 27.85 -6.22 -16.67
C ARG A 350 26.98 -5.04 -16.26
N LEU A 351 26.83 -4.80 -14.97
CA LEU A 351 26.05 -3.66 -14.45
C LEU A 351 26.64 -2.32 -14.92
N THR A 352 27.96 -2.19 -14.94
CA THR A 352 28.69 -0.93 -15.26
C THR A 352 28.97 -0.73 -16.75
N GLY A 353 28.57 -1.67 -17.61
CA GLY A 353 28.82 -1.59 -19.06
C GLY A 353 30.23 -2.01 -19.49
N GLY A 354 30.99 -2.65 -18.59
CA GLY A 354 32.34 -3.17 -18.86
C GLY A 354 32.37 -4.54 -19.54
N GLY A 355 31.32 -4.96 -20.25
CA GLY A 355 31.21 -6.31 -20.78
C GLY A 355 30.65 -6.45 -22.17
N GLU A 356 31.09 -5.69 -23.17
CA GLU A 356 31.16 -6.22 -24.53
C GLU A 356 32.50 -6.96 -24.70
N ILE A 357 32.54 -8.19 -24.23
CA ILE A 357 33.52 -9.14 -24.79
C ILE A 357 32.87 -9.65 -26.06
N THR A 358 33.25 -9.03 -27.19
CA THR A 358 33.10 -9.60 -28.52
C THR A 358 33.80 -10.96 -28.51
N GLY A 359 33.01 -12.04 -28.45
CA GLY A 359 33.51 -13.39 -28.77
C GLY A 359 33.68 -13.48 -30.27
N GLU A 360 34.93 -13.59 -30.70
CA GLU A 360 35.24 -14.22 -31.97
C GLU A 360 34.92 -15.72 -31.95
#